data_10f855f6d89715c92ab058bd855a47bd
#
_entry.id   10f855f6d89715c92ab058bd855a47bd
#
_cell.length_a   1.000
_cell.length_b   1.000
_cell.length_c   1.000
_cell.angle_alpha   90.00
_cell.angle_beta   90.00
_cell.angle_gamma   90.00
#
_symmetry.space_group_name_H-M   'P 1'
#
loop_
_entity.id
_entity.type
_entity.pdbx_description
1 polymer ?
#
loop_
_entity_poly.entity_id
_entity_poly.type
_entity_poly.pdbx_seq_one_letter_code
_entity_poly.pdbx_strand_id
1 'polypeptide(L)'
;MNTKSQKRRLQIIEDAIQVLVEEGYANASIGNIAKRGGISKGVVTYHFPNKMQLMKAVVEYCYGLAAPYMEKFMDGSDSAPATLRAYIESNLRFMYEHRTYVTAIIEVVSNLRTETGELFYQNEDESIYEPLVEIFKWGQEIEGSFRKFSPHIMARTVRSVIDSLGTKIANQDISDKENMISEIVDTFEYATRKITK
;
A
#
# COMPACT_ATOMS: atom_id res chain seq x y z
N MET A 1 -14.62 8.16 -21.31
CA MET A 1 -15.55 8.46 -20.19
C MET A 1 -15.71 9.97 -20.06
N ASN A 2 -16.91 10.47 -19.72
CA ASN A 2 -17.14 11.90 -19.54
C ASN A 2 -16.38 12.37 -18.27
N THR A 3 -15.62 13.45 -18.36
CA THR A 3 -14.84 14.04 -17.24
C THR A 3 -15.67 14.31 -15.98
N LYS A 4 -16.97 14.64 -16.12
CA LYS A 4 -17.89 14.84 -14.99
C LYS A 4 -18.21 13.53 -14.25
N SER A 5 -18.33 12.41 -14.97
CA SER A 5 -18.56 11.09 -14.38
C SER A 5 -17.33 10.60 -13.62
N GLN A 6 -16.13 10.81 -14.17
CA GLN A 6 -14.87 10.47 -13.48
C GLN A 6 -14.67 11.26 -12.20
N LYS A 7 -14.93 12.57 -12.24
CA LYS A 7 -14.87 13.42 -11.04
C LYS A 7 -15.83 12.95 -9.95
N ARG A 8 -17.07 12.57 -10.35
CA ARG A 8 -18.05 12.05 -9.37
C ARG A 8 -17.62 10.70 -8.78
N ARG A 9 -17.08 9.80 -9.61
CA ARG A 9 -16.55 8.51 -9.16
C ARG A 9 -15.42 8.69 -8.14
N LEU A 10 -14.50 9.61 -8.40
CA LEU A 10 -13.39 9.93 -7.49
C LEU A 10 -13.92 10.51 -6.17
N GLN A 11 -14.87 11.45 -6.22
CA GLN A 11 -15.49 12.03 -5.01
C GLN A 11 -16.11 10.95 -4.11
N ILE A 12 -16.79 9.95 -4.70
CA ILE A 12 -17.38 8.84 -3.93
C ILE A 12 -16.30 8.00 -3.26
N ILE A 13 -15.15 7.77 -3.91
CA ILE A 13 -14.02 7.05 -3.31
C ILE A 13 -13.46 7.84 -2.13
N GLU A 14 -13.26 9.14 -2.28
CA GLU A 14 -12.76 10.02 -1.21
C GLU A 14 -13.73 10.08 -0.03
N ASP A 15 -15.05 10.19 -0.28
CA ASP A 15 -16.07 10.12 0.76
C ASP A 15 -16.04 8.76 1.49
N ALA A 16 -15.82 7.66 0.76
CA ALA A 16 -15.69 6.33 1.35
C ALA A 16 -14.45 6.21 2.24
N ILE A 17 -13.31 6.76 1.81
CA ILE A 17 -12.07 6.81 2.59
C ILE A 17 -12.33 7.54 3.92
N GLN A 18 -12.99 8.69 3.88
CA GLN A 18 -13.26 9.44 5.10
C GLN A 18 -14.20 8.67 6.06
N VAL A 19 -15.24 8.01 5.54
CA VAL A 19 -16.13 7.17 6.37
C VAL A 19 -15.36 6.00 6.98
N LEU A 20 -14.48 5.34 6.22
CA LEU A 20 -13.62 4.25 6.72
C LEU A 20 -12.74 4.71 7.89
N VAL A 21 -12.14 5.89 7.77
CA VAL A 21 -11.22 6.44 8.78
C VAL A 21 -11.96 6.90 10.04
N GLU A 22 -13.11 7.53 9.87
CA GLU A 22 -13.86 8.13 10.98
C GLU A 22 -14.80 7.14 11.70
N GLU A 23 -15.41 6.20 10.95
CA GLU A 23 -16.48 5.33 11.43
C GLU A 23 -16.13 3.83 11.33
N GLY A 24 -15.03 3.46 10.67
CA GLY A 24 -14.59 2.09 10.44
C GLY A 24 -15.36 1.36 9.34
N TYR A 25 -14.83 0.19 8.95
CA TYR A 25 -15.38 -0.62 7.84
C TYR A 25 -16.83 -1.03 8.05
N ALA A 26 -17.23 -1.37 9.28
CA ALA A 26 -18.60 -1.82 9.58
C ALA A 26 -19.64 -0.76 9.21
N ASN A 27 -19.33 0.50 9.49
CA ASN A 27 -20.20 1.65 9.22
C ASN A 27 -20.06 2.22 7.81
N ALA A 28 -19.07 1.81 7.03
CA ALA A 28 -18.85 2.25 5.65
C ALA A 28 -19.90 1.60 4.69
N SER A 29 -21.16 1.91 4.92
CA SER A 29 -22.27 1.48 4.05
C SER A 29 -22.44 2.45 2.88
N ILE A 30 -23.02 1.96 1.76
CA ILE A 30 -23.42 2.81 0.62
C ILE A 30 -24.28 4.00 1.08
N GLY A 31 -25.12 3.77 2.10
CA GLY A 31 -25.98 4.83 2.67
C GLY A 31 -25.21 5.93 3.40
N ASN A 32 -24.24 5.56 4.25
CA ASN A 32 -23.44 6.52 5.00
C ASN A 32 -22.51 7.29 4.09
N ILE A 33 -21.93 6.62 3.10
CA ILE A 33 -21.07 7.27 2.08
C ILE A 33 -21.88 8.25 1.24
N ALA A 34 -23.09 7.87 0.80
CA ALA A 34 -23.99 8.78 0.09
C ALA A 34 -24.39 9.99 0.93
N LYS A 35 -24.70 9.77 2.22
CA LYS A 35 -25.02 10.84 3.19
C LYS A 35 -23.85 11.82 3.35
N ARG A 36 -22.63 11.31 3.50
CA ARG A 36 -21.41 12.13 3.60
C ARG A 36 -21.22 12.99 2.35
N GLY A 37 -21.33 12.40 1.16
CA GLY A 37 -21.16 13.11 -0.10
C GLY A 37 -22.33 14.02 -0.50
N GLY A 38 -23.39 14.10 0.29
CA GLY A 38 -24.58 14.89 -0.03
C GLY A 38 -25.30 14.42 -1.30
N ILE A 39 -25.25 13.12 -1.61
CA ILE A 39 -25.81 12.51 -2.81
C ILE A 39 -26.77 11.36 -2.47
N SER A 40 -27.58 10.94 -3.45
CA SER A 40 -28.46 9.79 -3.25
C SER A 40 -27.69 8.46 -3.32
N LYS A 41 -28.20 7.41 -2.65
CA LYS A 41 -27.70 6.03 -2.80
C LYS A 41 -27.65 5.58 -4.26
N GLY A 42 -28.65 5.99 -5.07
CA GLY A 42 -28.72 5.66 -6.48
C GLY A 42 -27.55 6.25 -7.29
N VAL A 43 -27.02 7.41 -6.91
CA VAL A 43 -25.80 7.97 -7.52
C VAL A 43 -24.57 7.12 -7.18
N VAL A 44 -24.46 6.67 -5.93
CA VAL A 44 -23.34 5.79 -5.53
C VAL A 44 -23.43 4.45 -6.26
N THR A 45 -24.61 3.82 -6.29
CA THR A 45 -24.80 2.50 -6.92
C THR A 45 -24.68 2.54 -8.45
N TYR A 46 -24.90 3.67 -9.06
CA TYR A 46 -24.60 3.87 -10.49
C TYR A 46 -23.10 3.73 -10.80
N HIS A 47 -22.23 4.23 -9.90
CA HIS A 47 -20.77 4.14 -10.08
C HIS A 47 -20.17 2.86 -9.49
N PHE A 48 -20.75 2.35 -8.42
CA PHE A 48 -20.30 1.17 -7.68
C PHE A 48 -21.50 0.29 -7.30
N PRO A 49 -21.79 -0.76 -8.07
CA PRO A 49 -22.98 -1.60 -7.90
C PRO A 49 -23.19 -2.16 -6.48
N ASN A 50 -22.10 -2.34 -5.73
CA ASN A 50 -22.14 -2.82 -4.36
C ASN A 50 -20.96 -2.30 -3.52
N LYS A 51 -21.03 -2.53 -2.19
CA LYS A 51 -19.96 -2.11 -1.25
C LYS A 51 -18.61 -2.73 -1.61
N MET A 52 -18.57 -4.01 -2.01
CA MET A 52 -17.33 -4.70 -2.36
C MET A 52 -16.58 -3.97 -3.49
N GLN A 53 -17.27 -3.61 -4.56
CA GLN A 53 -16.64 -2.91 -5.68
C GLN A 53 -16.15 -1.50 -5.30
N LEU A 54 -16.88 -0.81 -4.41
CA LEU A 54 -16.40 0.48 -3.89
C LEU A 54 -15.15 0.31 -3.01
N MET A 55 -15.14 -0.70 -2.12
CA MET A 55 -13.98 -0.96 -1.27
C MET A 55 -12.73 -1.36 -2.06
N LYS A 56 -12.89 -2.18 -3.11
CA LYS A 56 -11.78 -2.48 -4.04
C LYS A 56 -11.25 -1.21 -4.70
N ALA A 57 -12.13 -0.35 -5.18
CA ALA A 57 -11.74 0.91 -5.81
C ALA A 57 -11.04 1.88 -4.83
N VAL A 58 -11.38 1.84 -3.53
CA VAL A 58 -10.65 2.57 -2.49
C VAL A 58 -9.21 2.07 -2.40
N VAL A 59 -9.00 0.76 -2.32
CA VAL A 59 -7.65 0.17 -2.24
C VAL A 59 -6.84 0.47 -3.49
N GLU A 60 -7.41 0.27 -4.68
CA GLU A 60 -6.78 0.58 -5.98
C GLU A 60 -6.39 2.06 -6.07
N TYR A 61 -7.26 2.96 -5.62
CA TYR A 61 -6.98 4.40 -5.60
C TYR A 61 -5.80 4.75 -4.70
N CYS A 62 -5.77 4.20 -3.49
CA CYS A 62 -4.70 4.47 -2.53
C CYS A 62 -3.34 3.94 -3.04
N TYR A 63 -3.29 2.73 -3.61
CA TYR A 63 -2.07 2.22 -4.25
C TYR A 63 -1.68 3.01 -5.50
N GLY A 64 -2.66 3.49 -6.28
CA GLY A 64 -2.42 4.36 -7.42
C GLY A 64 -1.78 5.70 -7.06
N LEU A 65 -1.94 6.17 -5.83
CA LEU A 65 -1.23 7.35 -5.31
C LEU A 65 0.18 7.02 -4.81
N ALA A 66 0.37 5.81 -4.27
CA ALA A 66 1.66 5.37 -3.75
C ALA A 66 2.69 5.15 -4.87
N ALA A 67 2.28 4.55 -6.00
CA ALA A 67 3.19 4.21 -7.08
C ALA A 67 4.01 5.40 -7.62
N PRO A 68 3.41 6.52 -8.07
CA PRO A 68 4.19 7.65 -8.56
C PRO A 68 4.99 8.37 -7.46
N TYR A 69 4.57 8.26 -6.20
CA TYR A 69 5.35 8.75 -5.07
C TYR A 69 6.64 7.95 -4.92
N MET A 70 6.54 6.62 -4.97
CA MET A 70 7.69 5.72 -4.86
C MET A 70 8.63 5.83 -6.06
N GLU A 71 8.10 5.94 -7.27
CA GLU A 71 8.91 6.15 -8.49
C GLU A 71 9.88 7.31 -8.34
N LYS A 72 9.42 8.44 -7.79
CA LYS A 72 10.27 9.61 -7.54
C LYS A 72 11.49 9.32 -6.67
N PHE A 73 11.37 8.43 -5.69
CA PHE A 73 12.47 8.04 -4.80
C PHE A 73 13.44 7.06 -5.47
N MET A 74 12.91 6.22 -6.34
CA MET A 74 13.71 5.22 -7.05
C MET A 74 14.37 5.80 -8.30
N ASP A 75 13.85 6.91 -8.83
CA ASP A 75 14.41 7.59 -9.99
C ASP A 75 15.84 8.09 -9.69
N GLY A 76 16.77 7.70 -10.57
CA GLY A 76 18.20 8.00 -10.39
C GLY A 76 18.98 7.04 -9.49
N SER A 77 18.35 5.99 -8.97
CA SER A 77 19.07 4.91 -8.27
C SER A 77 19.90 4.11 -9.29
N ASP A 78 21.21 4.07 -9.11
CA ASP A 78 22.19 3.49 -10.04
C ASP A 78 22.67 2.09 -9.65
N SER A 79 22.15 1.55 -8.54
CA SER A 79 22.53 0.24 -8.02
C SER A 79 21.37 -0.47 -7.31
N ALA A 80 21.40 -1.80 -7.30
CA ALA A 80 20.38 -2.62 -6.63
C ALA A 80 20.27 -2.31 -5.12
N PRO A 81 21.37 -2.11 -4.36
CA PRO A 81 21.28 -1.66 -2.97
C PRO A 81 20.62 -0.29 -2.81
N ALA A 82 20.95 0.68 -3.67
CA ALA A 82 20.35 2.02 -3.62
C ALA A 82 18.84 1.95 -3.94
N THR A 83 18.46 1.14 -4.91
CA THR A 83 17.05 0.95 -5.28
C THR A 83 16.26 0.25 -4.15
N LEU A 84 16.86 -0.75 -3.47
CA LEU A 84 16.25 -1.40 -2.31
C LEU A 84 16.03 -0.40 -1.17
N ARG A 85 17.04 0.44 -0.87
CA ARG A 85 16.93 1.53 0.11
C ARG A 85 15.77 2.46 -0.25
N ALA A 86 15.76 2.98 -1.46
CA ALA A 86 14.75 3.90 -1.96
C ALA A 86 13.34 3.27 -1.90
N TYR A 87 13.21 1.98 -2.23
CA TYR A 87 11.95 1.25 -2.13
C TYR A 87 11.42 1.21 -0.68
N ILE A 88 12.26 0.85 0.28
CA ILE A 88 11.86 0.76 1.70
C ILE A 88 11.53 2.14 2.25
N GLU A 89 12.43 3.12 2.04
CA GLU A 89 12.23 4.49 2.52
C GLU A 89 10.95 5.11 1.97
N SER A 90 10.73 5.02 0.66
CA SER A 90 9.56 5.62 0.01
C SER A 90 8.25 5.03 0.49
N ASN A 91 8.17 3.70 0.69
CA ASN A 91 6.99 3.06 1.27
C ASN A 91 6.69 3.59 2.66
N LEU A 92 7.68 3.60 3.56
CA LEU A 92 7.50 4.05 4.93
C LEU A 92 7.19 5.55 5.00
N ARG A 93 7.85 6.39 4.20
CA ARG A 93 7.56 7.82 4.12
C ARG A 93 6.15 8.09 3.61
N PHE A 94 5.73 7.40 2.55
CA PHE A 94 4.37 7.49 2.03
C PHE A 94 3.35 7.17 3.12
N MET A 95 3.55 6.09 3.88
CA MET A 95 2.65 5.72 4.97
C MET A 95 2.52 6.83 6.03
N TYR A 96 3.63 7.47 6.39
CA TYR A 96 3.62 8.57 7.35
C TYR A 96 2.93 9.83 6.84
N GLU A 97 3.14 10.16 5.59
CA GLU A 97 2.58 11.37 4.97
C GLU A 97 1.11 11.20 4.60
N HIS A 98 0.67 9.97 4.37
CA HIS A 98 -0.66 9.65 3.87
C HIS A 98 -1.43 8.68 4.79
N ARG A 99 -1.38 8.90 6.10
CA ARG A 99 -2.01 8.03 7.12
C ARG A 99 -3.49 7.73 6.88
N THR A 100 -4.25 8.72 6.40
CA THR A 100 -5.65 8.55 6.02
C THR A 100 -5.83 7.41 5.02
N TYR A 101 -4.99 7.37 3.99
CA TYR A 101 -5.05 6.29 2.98
C TYR A 101 -4.59 4.96 3.55
N VAL A 102 -3.56 4.95 4.39
CA VAL A 102 -3.10 3.73 5.07
C VAL A 102 -4.18 3.17 5.97
N THR A 103 -4.84 4.00 6.78
CA THR A 103 -5.97 3.58 7.62
C THR A 103 -7.10 2.99 6.78
N ALA A 104 -7.48 3.64 5.68
CA ALA A 104 -8.53 3.15 4.80
C ALA A 104 -8.18 1.79 4.17
N ILE A 105 -6.90 1.59 3.74
CA ILE A 105 -6.41 0.30 3.23
C ILE A 105 -6.55 -0.77 4.32
N ILE A 106 -6.05 -0.51 5.53
CA ILE A 106 -6.11 -1.45 6.66
C ILE A 106 -7.55 -1.85 6.97
N GLU A 107 -8.46 -0.87 7.05
CA GLU A 107 -9.89 -1.12 7.28
C GLU A 107 -10.50 -2.02 6.21
N VAL A 108 -10.15 -1.83 4.94
CA VAL A 108 -10.69 -2.65 3.86
C VAL A 108 -10.03 -4.03 3.85
N VAL A 109 -8.69 -4.11 3.87
CA VAL A 109 -7.95 -5.38 3.75
C VAL A 109 -8.27 -6.33 4.90
N SER A 110 -8.42 -5.81 6.11
CA SER A 110 -8.73 -6.62 7.31
C SER A 110 -10.19 -7.07 7.40
N ASN A 111 -11.10 -6.45 6.65
CA ASN A 111 -12.54 -6.69 6.84
C ASN A 111 -13.29 -7.13 5.57
N LEU A 112 -12.80 -6.82 4.37
CA LEU A 112 -13.47 -7.17 3.12
C LEU A 112 -13.47 -8.69 2.94
N ARG A 113 -14.67 -9.28 2.83
CA ARG A 113 -14.84 -10.72 2.67
C ARG A 113 -15.45 -11.05 1.32
N THR A 114 -15.13 -12.25 0.84
CA THR A 114 -15.76 -12.88 -0.31
C THR A 114 -17.18 -13.33 0.05
N GLU A 115 -17.94 -13.80 -0.93
CA GLU A 115 -19.25 -14.42 -0.72
C GLU A 115 -19.16 -15.69 0.15
N THR A 116 -18.01 -16.38 0.17
CA THR A 116 -17.73 -17.54 1.00
C THR A 116 -17.31 -17.19 2.44
N GLY A 117 -17.17 -15.89 2.76
CA GLY A 117 -16.80 -15.39 4.10
C GLY A 117 -15.30 -15.31 4.37
N GLU A 118 -14.45 -15.71 3.43
CA GLU A 118 -13.00 -15.58 3.51
C GLU A 118 -12.57 -14.13 3.31
N LEU A 119 -11.43 -13.72 3.90
CA LEU A 119 -10.88 -12.41 3.64
C LEU A 119 -10.50 -12.27 2.15
N PHE A 120 -10.99 -11.22 1.51
CA PHE A 120 -10.80 -11.03 0.07
C PHE A 120 -9.32 -10.92 -0.31
N TYR A 121 -8.52 -10.25 0.51
CA TYR A 121 -7.08 -10.04 0.31
C TYR A 121 -6.19 -11.09 1.00
N GLN A 122 -6.76 -12.23 1.44
CA GLN A 122 -5.99 -13.31 2.07
C GLN A 122 -5.13 -14.08 1.08
N ASN A 123 -5.61 -14.21 -0.16
CA ASN A 123 -4.82 -14.74 -1.27
C ASN A 123 -4.12 -13.57 -1.95
N GLU A 124 -2.93 -13.26 -1.48
CA GLU A 124 -2.13 -12.16 -2.00
C GLU A 124 -1.88 -12.31 -3.51
N ASP A 125 -2.09 -11.23 -4.23
CA ASP A 125 -1.61 -11.12 -5.60
C ASP A 125 -0.07 -11.09 -5.55
N GLU A 126 0.58 -12.15 -6.02
CA GLU A 126 2.05 -12.28 -6.04
C GLU A 126 2.72 -11.09 -6.76
N SER A 127 1.99 -10.37 -7.62
CA SER A 127 2.51 -9.22 -8.36
C SER A 127 2.98 -8.08 -7.45
N ILE A 128 2.49 -7.99 -6.22
CA ILE A 128 2.94 -6.97 -5.25
C ILE A 128 4.42 -7.14 -4.85
N TYR A 129 4.97 -8.35 -5.01
CA TYR A 129 6.36 -8.66 -4.69
C TYR A 129 7.31 -8.47 -5.87
N GLU A 130 6.80 -8.42 -7.10
CA GLU A 130 7.63 -8.38 -8.32
C GLU A 130 8.66 -7.25 -8.32
N PRO A 131 8.35 -6.00 -7.91
CA PRO A 131 9.37 -4.94 -7.88
C PRO A 131 10.59 -5.30 -7.01
N LEU A 132 10.35 -5.90 -5.84
CA LEU A 132 11.43 -6.35 -4.95
C LEU A 132 12.18 -7.56 -5.52
N VAL A 133 11.45 -8.50 -6.12
CA VAL A 133 12.05 -9.69 -6.75
C VAL A 133 13.01 -9.27 -7.87
N GLU A 134 12.62 -8.29 -8.69
CA GLU A 134 13.46 -7.76 -9.76
C GLU A 134 14.70 -7.04 -9.22
N ILE A 135 14.57 -6.22 -8.17
CA ILE A 135 15.71 -5.58 -7.50
C ILE A 135 16.69 -6.65 -6.99
N PHE A 136 16.19 -7.72 -6.37
CA PHE A 136 17.03 -8.77 -5.82
C PHE A 136 17.71 -9.61 -6.93
N LYS A 137 17.01 -9.94 -8.01
CA LYS A 137 17.60 -10.61 -9.17
C LYS A 137 18.69 -9.74 -9.80
N TRP A 138 18.42 -8.45 -10.01
CA TRP A 138 19.42 -7.53 -10.54
C TRP A 138 20.70 -7.51 -9.69
N GLY A 139 20.56 -7.34 -8.37
CA GLY A 139 21.71 -7.30 -7.46
C GLY A 139 22.46 -8.61 -7.33
N GLN A 140 21.81 -9.78 -7.52
CA GLN A 140 22.45 -11.08 -7.45
C GLN A 140 23.10 -11.52 -8.75
N GLU A 141 22.43 -11.31 -9.88
CA GLU A 141 22.76 -11.94 -11.17
C GLU A 141 23.57 -11.00 -12.08
N ILE A 142 23.31 -9.69 -12.01
CA ILE A 142 23.92 -8.72 -12.92
C ILE A 142 25.00 -7.91 -12.21
N GLU A 143 24.66 -7.29 -11.07
CA GLU A 143 25.57 -6.39 -10.37
C GLU A 143 26.52 -7.16 -9.42
N GLY A 144 26.06 -8.26 -8.85
CA GLY A 144 26.83 -9.06 -7.88
C GLY A 144 27.00 -8.39 -6.52
N SER A 145 26.17 -7.40 -6.19
CA SER A 145 26.17 -6.66 -4.92
C SER A 145 25.48 -7.39 -3.78
N PHE A 146 24.50 -8.24 -4.10
CA PHE A 146 23.80 -9.03 -3.09
C PHE A 146 24.37 -10.45 -2.95
N ARG A 147 24.33 -10.98 -1.71
CA ARG A 147 24.58 -12.38 -1.43
C ARG A 147 23.47 -13.27 -2.03
N LYS A 148 23.69 -14.56 -2.14
CA LYS A 148 22.66 -15.50 -2.59
C LYS A 148 21.60 -15.73 -1.49
N PHE A 149 20.34 -15.57 -1.87
CA PHE A 149 19.12 -15.92 -1.13
C PHE A 149 17.98 -16.09 -2.13
N SER A 150 16.82 -16.59 -1.70
CA SER A 150 15.63 -16.62 -2.54
C SER A 150 15.05 -15.21 -2.69
N PRO A 151 15.00 -14.61 -3.91
CA PRO A 151 14.40 -13.29 -4.14
C PRO A 151 12.95 -13.20 -3.65
N HIS A 152 12.14 -14.22 -3.91
CA HIS A 152 10.73 -14.24 -3.47
C HIS A 152 10.58 -14.29 -1.94
N ILE A 153 11.38 -15.08 -1.23
CA ILE A 153 11.33 -15.15 0.23
C ILE A 153 11.76 -13.79 0.82
N MET A 154 12.83 -13.20 0.30
CA MET A 154 13.31 -11.91 0.78
C MET A 154 12.31 -10.79 0.47
N ALA A 155 11.68 -10.78 -0.70
CA ALA A 155 10.65 -9.83 -1.07
C ALA A 155 9.45 -9.89 -0.11
N ARG A 156 8.97 -11.11 0.20
CA ARG A 156 7.92 -11.30 1.22
C ARG A 156 8.34 -10.82 2.59
N THR A 157 9.60 -11.08 3.00
CA THR A 157 10.12 -10.65 4.30
C THR A 157 10.16 -9.12 4.41
N VAL A 158 10.70 -8.43 3.40
CA VAL A 158 10.72 -6.95 3.35
C VAL A 158 9.29 -6.41 3.40
N ARG A 159 8.41 -6.92 2.56
CA ARG A 159 7.03 -6.45 2.49
C ARG A 159 6.27 -6.69 3.79
N SER A 160 6.42 -7.86 4.41
CA SER A 160 5.78 -8.18 5.70
C SER A 160 6.21 -7.22 6.81
N VAL A 161 7.48 -6.81 6.85
CA VAL A 161 7.95 -5.81 7.81
C VAL A 161 7.30 -4.46 7.54
N ILE A 162 7.31 -3.98 6.30
CA ILE A 162 6.68 -2.71 5.90
C ILE A 162 5.19 -2.72 6.28
N ASP A 163 4.45 -3.76 5.90
CA ASP A 163 3.00 -3.85 6.12
C ASP A 163 2.65 -3.93 7.62
N SER A 164 3.48 -4.62 8.42
CA SER A 164 3.28 -4.70 9.87
C SER A 164 3.34 -3.35 10.59
N LEU A 165 4.03 -2.38 10.01
CA LEU A 165 4.15 -1.02 10.55
C LEU A 165 2.95 -0.13 10.19
N GLY A 166 2.17 -0.50 9.18
CA GLY A 166 1.04 0.30 8.72
C GLY A 166 0.09 0.69 9.85
N THR A 167 -0.32 -0.28 10.68
CA THR A 167 -1.22 -0.02 11.82
C THR A 167 -0.59 0.91 12.85
N LYS A 168 0.71 0.71 13.18
CA LYS A 168 1.42 1.56 14.15
C LYS A 168 1.56 2.99 13.64
N ILE A 169 1.86 3.15 12.34
CA ILE A 169 1.97 4.46 11.70
C ILE A 169 0.60 5.16 11.66
N ALA A 170 -0.45 4.43 11.29
CA ALA A 170 -1.82 4.95 11.26
C ALA A 170 -2.26 5.46 12.65
N ASN A 171 -1.94 4.71 13.71
CA ASN A 171 -2.25 5.05 15.11
C ASN A 171 -1.30 6.06 15.74
N GLN A 172 -0.28 6.53 15.04
CA GLN A 172 0.76 7.45 15.55
C GLN A 172 1.56 6.89 16.74
N ASP A 173 1.69 5.56 16.82
CA ASP A 173 2.39 4.87 17.91
C ASP A 173 3.93 4.92 17.79
N ILE A 174 4.47 5.59 16.77
CA ILE A 174 5.90 5.71 16.50
C ILE A 174 6.32 7.18 16.65
N SER A 175 7.14 7.47 17.67
CA SER A 175 7.59 8.82 18.00
C SER A 175 8.75 9.31 17.14
N ASP A 176 9.67 8.41 16.73
CA ASP A 176 10.86 8.74 15.94
C ASP A 176 10.81 8.06 14.57
N LYS A 177 10.22 8.76 13.60
CA LYS A 177 10.05 8.31 12.23
C LYS A 177 11.40 8.04 11.54
N GLU A 178 12.33 8.98 11.65
CA GLU A 178 13.59 8.90 10.90
C GLU A 178 14.46 7.76 11.41
N ASN A 179 14.54 7.60 12.73
CA ASN A 179 15.28 6.48 13.32
C ASN A 179 14.67 5.14 12.92
N MET A 180 13.35 5.00 12.97
CA MET A 180 12.68 3.75 12.59
C MET A 180 12.92 3.42 11.10
N ILE A 181 12.83 4.40 10.19
CA ILE A 181 13.11 4.18 8.77
C ILE A 181 14.56 3.75 8.58
N SER A 182 15.52 4.44 9.21
CA SER A 182 16.95 4.11 9.13
C SER A 182 17.24 2.68 9.60
N GLU A 183 16.73 2.30 10.76
CA GLU A 183 16.91 0.96 11.35
C GLU A 183 16.40 -0.16 10.42
N ILE A 184 15.25 0.05 9.78
CA ILE A 184 14.69 -0.95 8.86
C ILE A 184 15.51 -1.04 7.58
N VAL A 185 15.89 0.10 7.02
CA VAL A 185 16.75 0.13 5.83
C VAL A 185 18.06 -0.56 6.11
N ASP A 186 18.75 -0.20 7.18
CA ASP A 186 20.03 -0.79 7.57
C ASP A 186 19.91 -2.30 7.80
N THR A 187 18.81 -2.75 8.45
CA THR A 187 18.53 -4.18 8.66
C THR A 187 18.54 -4.94 7.34
N PHE A 188 17.83 -4.46 6.33
CA PHE A 188 17.76 -5.15 5.05
C PHE A 188 19.01 -4.96 4.19
N GLU A 189 19.71 -3.84 4.28
CA GLU A 189 21.02 -3.69 3.66
C GLU A 189 22.03 -4.70 4.21
N TYR A 190 22.12 -4.84 5.54
CA TYR A 190 22.98 -5.84 6.18
C TYR A 190 22.55 -7.27 5.83
N ALA A 191 21.24 -7.54 5.78
CA ALA A 191 20.74 -8.87 5.45
C ALA A 191 21.01 -9.29 4.00
N THR A 192 21.11 -8.33 3.06
CA THR A 192 21.22 -8.63 1.63
C THR A 192 22.62 -8.47 1.05
N ARG A 193 23.47 -7.61 1.66
CA ARG A 193 24.80 -7.30 1.12
C ARG A 193 25.69 -8.52 0.99
N LYS A 194 26.52 -8.52 -0.04
CA LYS A 194 27.59 -9.48 -0.20
C LYS A 194 28.71 -9.18 0.79
N ILE A 195 29.09 -10.15 1.60
CA ILE A 195 30.25 -10.05 2.47
C ILE A 195 31.47 -10.39 1.63
N THR A 196 32.28 -9.41 1.29
CA THR A 196 33.61 -9.63 0.71
C THR A 196 34.53 -10.09 1.84
N LYS A 197 35.13 -11.28 1.67
CA LYS A 197 36.18 -11.77 2.58
C LYS A 197 37.46 -10.99 2.36
#